data_57aa0632f317317f009bd1cd45c4270a
#
_entry.id   57aa0632f317317f009bd1cd45c4270a
#
_cell.length_a   1.000
_cell.length_b   1.000
_cell.length_c   1.000
_cell.angle_alpha   90.00
_cell.angle_beta   90.00
_cell.angle_gamma   90.00
#
_symmetry.space_group_name_H-M   'P 1'
#
loop_
_entity.id
_entity.type
_entity.pdbx_description
1 polymer ?
#
loop_
_entity_poly.entity_id
_entity_poly.type
_entity_poly.pdbx_seq_one_letter_code
_entity_poly.pdbx_strand_id
1 'polypeptide(L)'
;MPFVNAAGLGEYDVIVVGSGAAGGQTAYTLAMEGARVLMIEAGRRYSPESETPMFHTPDQAPLRGTSTPEKPFGFHDATIDGGWQVPGEPYVNVSDDDAGRFEWWRARMLGGRTNHWGRYSFRNGPYDFKPKRRDGLGFDWPLGYEELAPYYDKVEMLIGVYGANDGLENTPDSSPGCLLPPPKPRVSDLLVQDRARRLGIPVVAGHRAVLTQALDHRKLPRKLHPGNASAQAIIAGHMQRRAACFWATPCGRGCSVGANYQSTTVHLPPALATGKLDILVSAMVHEVFLDREGRASGVRFVDKTTGTNGEARARAVCLAASACETVRILLNSKSARRPDGLANSSGKLGRYLMDTVGTSVQGQIPLLEDLPPHNEDGASGGHMYAPWWLYGEQLRGKLGFARGYHIEFQGGRTMPSMRTVSGLEWLTSGSYGRKFKEDARRYYGSMVNFDGRGEMIPNEHSRCEIDPAVKDRWGIPVLRFHWQWSEHETQQAAHMQKTFAAIIEAMGGRVRGEVIADGARAIAPGGSIIHEVGGAIMGDDPQSSVTNGYGQAWDVPNLFVTDGATFPSNADKNPTLTIMALAWRSADHILERMRRREL
;
A
#
# COMPACT_ATOMS: atom_id res chain seq x y z
N MET A 1 -12.43 -10.30 26.36
CA MET A 1 -11.16 -10.18 25.64
C MET A 1 -11.48 -9.76 24.21
N PRO A 2 -10.72 -8.87 23.59
CA PRO A 2 -11.07 -8.35 22.24
C PRO A 2 -10.79 -9.35 21.10
N PHE A 3 -10.08 -10.45 21.35
CA PHE A 3 -9.92 -11.54 20.41
C PHE A 3 -10.94 -12.62 20.71
N VAL A 4 -11.78 -12.91 19.73
CA VAL A 4 -12.87 -13.88 19.82
C VAL A 4 -12.56 -15.15 19.03
N ASN A 5 -13.28 -16.23 19.30
CA ASN A 5 -13.28 -17.45 18.49
C ASN A 5 -14.61 -17.59 17.74
N ALA A 6 -14.67 -18.48 16.77
CA ALA A 6 -15.84 -18.68 15.92
C ALA A 6 -17.11 -19.08 16.71
N ALA A 7 -16.97 -19.74 17.85
CA ALA A 7 -18.10 -20.16 18.69
C ALA A 7 -18.67 -19.05 19.58
N GLY A 8 -17.93 -17.95 19.78
CA GLY A 8 -18.29 -16.84 20.67
C GLY A 8 -18.76 -15.58 19.95
N LEU A 9 -19.15 -15.65 18.67
CA LEU A 9 -19.57 -14.50 17.89
C LEU A 9 -20.93 -14.00 18.37
N GLY A 10 -21.02 -12.68 18.63
CA GLY A 10 -22.23 -11.99 19.01
C GLY A 10 -22.95 -11.35 17.82
N GLU A 11 -23.84 -10.41 18.13
CA GLU A 11 -24.45 -9.53 17.14
C GLU A 11 -23.58 -8.30 16.92
N TYR A 12 -23.36 -7.93 15.67
CA TYR A 12 -22.55 -6.79 15.27
C TYR A 12 -23.33 -5.84 14.37
N ASP A 13 -22.99 -4.56 14.43
CA ASP A 13 -23.51 -3.57 13.50
C ASP A 13 -22.81 -3.73 12.13
N VAL A 14 -21.49 -3.92 12.15
CA VAL A 14 -20.69 -4.02 10.93
C VAL A 14 -19.65 -5.13 11.06
N ILE A 15 -19.52 -5.96 10.01
CA ILE A 15 -18.36 -6.82 9.80
C ILE A 15 -17.37 -6.08 8.90
N VAL A 16 -16.08 -6.07 9.30
CA VAL A 16 -14.96 -5.58 8.49
C VAL A 16 -14.05 -6.77 8.17
N VAL A 17 -13.89 -7.08 6.89
CA VAL A 17 -13.06 -8.20 6.41
C VAL A 17 -11.69 -7.67 6.02
N GLY A 18 -10.65 -8.12 6.73
CA GLY A 18 -9.27 -7.67 6.60
C GLY A 18 -8.88 -6.60 7.63
N SER A 19 -7.62 -6.63 8.05
CA SER A 19 -7.07 -5.77 9.12
C SER A 19 -5.97 -4.82 8.66
N GLY A 20 -5.74 -4.73 7.33
CA GLY A 20 -4.74 -3.86 6.73
C GLY A 20 -5.08 -2.37 6.83
N ALA A 21 -4.57 -1.56 5.90
CA ALA A 21 -4.77 -0.10 5.90
C ALA A 21 -6.26 0.29 5.87
N ALA A 22 -7.01 -0.25 4.92
CA ALA A 22 -8.44 0.03 4.77
C ALA A 22 -9.27 -0.51 5.94
N GLY A 23 -9.11 -1.80 6.26
CA GLY A 23 -9.89 -2.43 7.33
C GLY A 23 -9.57 -1.87 8.71
N GLY A 24 -8.29 -1.59 8.99
CA GLY A 24 -7.89 -0.92 10.21
C GLY A 24 -8.51 0.46 10.34
N GLN A 25 -8.46 1.28 9.27
CA GLN A 25 -9.08 2.60 9.25
C GLN A 25 -10.60 2.54 9.39
N THR A 26 -11.27 1.63 8.65
CA THR A 26 -12.72 1.46 8.71
C THR A 26 -13.16 1.05 10.12
N ALA A 27 -12.54 0.01 10.69
CA ALA A 27 -12.89 -0.49 12.02
C ALA A 27 -12.60 0.55 13.13
N TYR A 28 -11.47 1.27 13.00
CA TYR A 28 -11.14 2.38 13.89
C TYR A 28 -12.24 3.44 13.87
N THR A 29 -12.59 3.95 12.70
CA THR A 29 -13.59 5.02 12.58
C THR A 29 -14.94 4.60 13.14
N LEU A 30 -15.42 3.41 12.79
CA LEU A 30 -16.69 2.86 13.25
C LEU A 30 -16.70 2.64 14.78
N ALA A 31 -15.68 2.01 15.33
CA ALA A 31 -15.61 1.71 16.76
C ALA A 31 -15.45 2.97 17.64
N MET A 32 -14.67 3.95 17.18
CA MET A 32 -14.50 5.23 17.88
C MET A 32 -15.81 6.03 17.95
N GLU A 33 -16.72 5.85 16.99
CA GLU A 33 -18.05 6.46 16.94
C GLU A 33 -19.16 5.55 17.52
N GLY A 34 -18.78 4.43 18.16
CA GLY A 34 -19.65 3.60 19.01
C GLY A 34 -20.33 2.42 18.32
N ALA A 35 -20.10 2.18 17.03
CA ALA A 35 -20.61 0.99 16.32
C ALA A 35 -19.92 -0.28 16.84
N ARG A 36 -20.67 -1.38 17.00
CA ARG A 36 -20.12 -2.71 17.33
C ARG A 36 -19.58 -3.37 16.07
N VAL A 37 -18.27 -3.58 16.03
CA VAL A 37 -17.54 -4.07 14.86
C VAL A 37 -16.95 -5.45 15.13
N LEU A 38 -17.14 -6.39 14.19
CA LEU A 38 -16.35 -7.59 14.10
C LEU A 38 -15.35 -7.43 12.97
N MET A 39 -14.06 -7.48 13.28
CA MET A 39 -13.01 -7.61 12.28
C MET A 39 -12.63 -9.08 12.09
N ILE A 40 -12.59 -9.54 10.83
CA ILE A 40 -12.18 -10.89 10.48
C ILE A 40 -10.90 -10.84 9.65
N GLU A 41 -9.84 -11.49 10.14
CA GLU A 41 -8.51 -11.50 9.54
C GLU A 41 -8.08 -12.92 9.17
N ALA A 42 -7.67 -13.11 7.92
CA ALA A 42 -7.20 -14.42 7.41
C ALA A 42 -5.85 -14.85 8.00
N GLY A 43 -5.05 -13.89 8.43
CA GLY A 43 -3.75 -14.12 9.04
C GLY A 43 -3.81 -14.43 10.53
N ARG A 44 -2.66 -14.86 11.05
CA ARG A 44 -2.49 -15.10 12.48
C ARG A 44 -2.43 -13.80 13.28
N ARG A 45 -2.59 -13.90 14.59
CA ARG A 45 -2.28 -12.79 15.50
C ARG A 45 -0.81 -12.40 15.36
N TYR A 46 -0.55 -11.10 15.33
CA TYR A 46 0.78 -10.50 15.27
C TYR A 46 0.83 -9.29 16.19
N SER A 47 1.93 -9.15 16.92
CA SER A 47 2.22 -8.00 17.78
C SER A 47 3.62 -7.47 17.49
N PRO A 48 3.77 -6.28 16.91
CA PRO A 48 5.09 -5.71 16.64
C PRO A 48 5.93 -5.46 17.91
N GLU A 49 5.31 -5.24 19.06
CA GLU A 49 6.02 -5.02 20.32
C GLU A 49 6.81 -6.26 20.78
N SER A 50 6.24 -7.45 20.58
CA SER A 50 6.84 -8.71 21.02
C SER A 50 7.59 -9.47 19.91
N GLU A 51 7.16 -9.32 18.65
CA GLU A 51 7.67 -10.11 17.55
C GLU A 51 8.70 -9.38 16.68
N THR A 52 8.79 -8.06 16.78
CA THR A 52 9.78 -7.24 16.07
C THR A 52 10.56 -6.35 17.03
N PRO A 53 11.27 -6.92 18.02
CA PRO A 53 12.06 -6.12 18.94
C PRO A 53 13.17 -5.37 18.18
N MET A 54 13.38 -4.14 18.54
CA MET A 54 14.46 -3.33 17.98
C MET A 54 15.81 -4.02 18.22
N PHE A 55 16.75 -3.84 17.29
CA PHE A 55 18.11 -4.39 17.36
C PHE A 55 18.25 -5.91 17.17
N HIS A 56 17.22 -6.61 16.71
CA HIS A 56 17.43 -7.97 16.20
C HIS A 56 18.43 -7.96 15.06
N THR A 57 19.41 -8.84 15.15
CA THR A 57 20.44 -8.99 14.12
C THR A 57 20.00 -9.99 13.04
N PRO A 58 20.51 -9.93 11.81
CA PRO A 58 20.12 -10.85 10.74
C PRO A 58 20.35 -12.33 11.06
N ASP A 59 21.34 -12.65 11.91
CA ASP A 59 21.62 -14.02 12.34
C ASP A 59 20.52 -14.64 13.22
N GLN A 60 19.66 -13.82 13.83
CA GLN A 60 18.50 -14.26 14.61
C GLN A 60 17.26 -14.53 13.74
N ALA A 61 17.25 -14.06 12.51
CA ALA A 61 16.15 -14.32 11.58
C ALA A 61 16.25 -15.72 10.94
N PRO A 62 15.14 -16.37 10.54
CA PRO A 62 15.17 -17.59 9.74
C PRO A 62 16.09 -17.42 8.53
N LEU A 63 16.87 -18.44 8.21
CA LEU A 63 17.89 -18.42 7.15
C LEU A 63 18.84 -17.20 7.24
N ARG A 64 19.06 -16.66 8.42
CA ARG A 64 19.85 -15.44 8.69
C ARG A 64 19.40 -14.23 7.87
N GLY A 65 18.09 -14.12 7.62
CA GLY A 65 17.48 -13.04 6.85
C GLY A 65 17.70 -13.14 5.33
N THR A 66 18.25 -14.25 4.82
CA THR A 66 18.47 -14.43 3.39
C THR A 66 17.15 -14.51 2.64
N SER A 67 17.08 -13.88 1.48
CA SER A 67 15.94 -13.98 0.58
C SER A 67 15.85 -15.35 -0.08
N THR A 68 14.62 -15.78 -0.38
CA THR A 68 14.31 -16.94 -1.22
C THR A 68 13.40 -16.49 -2.37
N PRO A 69 13.18 -17.32 -3.41
CA PRO A 69 12.22 -16.99 -4.46
C PRO A 69 10.82 -16.68 -3.91
N GLU A 70 10.40 -17.39 -2.87
CA GLU A 70 9.08 -17.20 -2.23
C GLU A 70 9.05 -15.98 -1.29
N LYS A 71 10.21 -15.56 -0.79
CA LYS A 71 10.37 -14.42 0.12
C LYS A 71 11.49 -13.50 -0.37
N PRO A 72 11.29 -12.75 -1.47
CA PRO A 72 12.33 -11.97 -2.11
C PRO A 72 12.87 -10.81 -1.27
N PHE A 73 12.11 -10.36 -0.26
CA PHE A 73 12.56 -9.36 0.70
C PHE A 73 13.28 -9.96 1.92
N GLY A 74 13.44 -11.27 1.95
CA GLY A 74 14.11 -11.99 3.02
C GLY A 74 13.20 -12.31 4.21
N PHE A 75 13.78 -12.98 5.19
CA PHE A 75 13.11 -13.37 6.43
C PHE A 75 13.38 -12.32 7.50
N HIS A 76 12.66 -11.21 7.43
CA HIS A 76 12.57 -10.27 8.52
C HIS A 76 11.31 -10.56 9.34
N ASP A 77 11.27 -10.09 10.58
CA ASP A 77 10.23 -10.43 11.53
C ASP A 77 8.81 -10.15 10.98
N ALA A 78 8.59 -8.96 10.37
CA ALA A 78 7.29 -8.59 9.83
C ALA A 78 6.99 -9.15 8.42
N THR A 79 7.94 -9.78 7.75
CA THR A 79 7.76 -10.36 6.41
C THR A 79 7.68 -11.88 6.39
N ILE A 80 7.85 -12.53 7.53
CA ILE A 80 7.85 -14.00 7.64
C ILE A 80 6.53 -14.62 7.18
N ASP A 81 5.42 -13.93 7.39
CA ASP A 81 4.06 -14.34 7.01
C ASP A 81 3.57 -13.72 5.70
N GLY A 82 4.48 -13.20 4.87
CA GLY A 82 4.18 -12.59 3.58
C GLY A 82 5.03 -13.15 2.44
N GLY A 83 4.54 -13.02 1.22
CA GLY A 83 5.27 -13.45 0.03
C GLY A 83 4.43 -13.46 -1.23
N TRP A 84 5.12 -13.62 -2.37
CA TRP A 84 4.50 -13.86 -3.68
C TRP A 84 3.80 -15.21 -3.70
N GLN A 85 4.39 -16.21 -3.04
CA GLN A 85 3.82 -17.52 -2.84
C GLN A 85 3.46 -17.70 -1.38
N VAL A 86 2.19 -18.00 -1.11
CA VAL A 86 1.73 -18.38 0.24
C VAL A 86 1.43 -19.89 0.22
N PRO A 87 2.09 -20.68 1.08
CA PRO A 87 1.93 -22.13 1.06
C PRO A 87 0.47 -22.58 1.17
N GLY A 88 0.01 -23.34 0.17
CA GLY A 88 -1.36 -23.85 0.11
C GLY A 88 -2.41 -22.83 -0.37
N GLU A 89 -1.99 -21.64 -0.78
CA GLU A 89 -2.87 -20.61 -1.32
C GLU A 89 -2.36 -20.15 -2.71
N PRO A 90 -2.44 -21.01 -3.75
CA PRO A 90 -1.96 -20.66 -5.10
C PRO A 90 -2.83 -19.58 -5.75
N TYR A 91 -2.36 -19.07 -6.86
CA TYR A 91 -3.10 -18.32 -7.89
C TYR A 91 -2.59 -18.76 -9.25
N VAL A 92 -3.30 -18.41 -10.32
CA VAL A 92 -3.00 -18.81 -11.70
C VAL A 92 -2.72 -17.58 -12.54
N ASN A 93 -1.70 -17.63 -13.37
CA ASN A 93 -1.48 -16.68 -14.46
C ASN A 93 -1.87 -17.34 -15.80
N VAL A 94 -2.49 -16.57 -16.71
CA VAL A 94 -2.79 -17.04 -18.07
C VAL A 94 -1.54 -17.06 -18.94
N SER A 95 -0.59 -16.15 -18.66
CA SER A 95 0.71 -16.09 -19.31
C SER A 95 1.82 -16.33 -18.29
N ASP A 96 2.85 -17.07 -18.71
CA ASP A 96 4.06 -17.33 -17.93
C ASP A 96 5.19 -16.35 -18.26
N ASP A 97 5.07 -15.55 -19.34
CA ASP A 97 6.06 -14.53 -19.69
C ASP A 97 5.96 -13.31 -18.77
N ASP A 98 7.08 -12.60 -18.61
CA ASP A 98 7.16 -11.46 -17.70
C ASP A 98 6.24 -10.29 -18.08
N ALA A 99 5.89 -10.15 -19.35
CA ALA A 99 5.01 -9.08 -19.81
C ALA A 99 3.52 -9.35 -19.52
N GLY A 100 3.12 -10.61 -19.51
CA GLY A 100 1.73 -11.06 -19.28
C GLY A 100 1.49 -11.63 -17.88
N ARG A 101 2.52 -11.74 -17.04
CA ARG A 101 2.42 -12.28 -15.68
C ARG A 101 2.04 -11.20 -14.67
N PHE A 102 1.18 -11.59 -13.71
CA PHE A 102 0.86 -10.79 -12.53
C PHE A 102 1.43 -11.45 -11.28
N GLU A 103 2.16 -10.71 -10.49
CA GLU A 103 2.73 -11.14 -9.23
C GLU A 103 1.87 -10.63 -8.06
N TRP A 104 1.37 -11.54 -7.23
CA TRP A 104 0.47 -11.19 -6.15
C TRP A 104 1.10 -11.39 -4.77
N TRP A 105 1.57 -10.28 -4.19
CA TRP A 105 2.08 -10.28 -2.82
C TRP A 105 0.96 -10.32 -1.79
N ARG A 106 1.01 -11.27 -0.86
CA ARG A 106 0.03 -11.39 0.22
C ARG A 106 0.72 -11.44 1.56
N ALA A 107 0.08 -10.89 2.63
CA ALA A 107 0.51 -11.01 4.02
C ALA A 107 -0.62 -11.69 4.81
N ARG A 108 -0.29 -12.74 5.55
CA ARG A 108 -1.24 -13.53 6.34
C ARG A 108 -0.98 -13.34 7.83
N MET A 109 -1.08 -12.08 8.28
CA MET A 109 -0.88 -11.66 9.66
C MET A 109 -1.76 -10.45 9.98
N LEU A 110 -2.16 -10.30 11.24
CA LEU A 110 -2.91 -9.14 11.70
C LEU A 110 -2.17 -7.85 11.36
N GLY A 111 -2.87 -6.89 10.76
CA GLY A 111 -2.30 -5.66 10.22
C GLY A 111 -1.88 -5.78 8.75
N GLY A 112 -1.83 -6.99 8.18
CA GLY A 112 -1.52 -7.22 6.78
C GLY A 112 -0.22 -6.53 6.33
N ARG A 113 -0.21 -6.03 5.10
CA ARG A 113 0.96 -5.35 4.50
C ARG A 113 1.37 -4.05 5.21
N THR A 114 0.56 -3.48 6.11
CA THR A 114 0.95 -2.30 6.87
C THR A 114 2.14 -2.56 7.81
N ASN A 115 2.44 -3.81 8.12
CA ASN A 115 3.55 -4.17 8.98
C ASN A 115 4.92 -3.99 8.30
N HIS A 116 5.01 -4.12 6.96
CA HIS A 116 6.29 -4.12 6.22
C HIS A 116 6.36 -3.22 4.98
N TRP A 117 5.37 -2.36 4.73
CA TRP A 117 5.38 -1.43 3.58
C TRP A 117 6.40 -0.27 3.70
N GLY A 118 6.58 0.51 2.62
CA GLY A 118 7.56 1.60 2.55
C GLY A 118 7.17 2.89 3.28
N ARG A 119 5.95 3.02 3.77
CA ARG A 119 5.37 4.19 4.47
C ARG A 119 5.27 5.47 3.62
N TYR A 120 5.47 5.42 2.32
CA TYR A 120 5.20 6.56 1.45
C TYR A 120 3.72 6.94 1.51
N SER A 121 3.45 8.23 1.71
CA SER A 121 2.12 8.74 2.04
C SER A 121 1.84 10.01 1.25
N PHE A 122 1.79 9.89 -0.07
CA PHE A 122 1.50 10.98 -0.98
C PHE A 122 -0.01 11.11 -1.20
N ARG A 123 -0.51 12.35 -1.25
CA ARG A 123 -1.88 12.65 -1.66
C ARG A 123 -2.01 12.52 -3.17
N ASN A 124 -3.10 11.95 -3.64
CA ASN A 124 -3.51 12.18 -5.03
C ASN A 124 -3.83 13.66 -5.20
N GLY A 125 -3.34 14.27 -6.27
CA GLY A 125 -3.63 15.65 -6.60
C GLY A 125 -4.87 15.80 -7.49
N PRO A 126 -5.32 17.05 -7.78
CA PRO A 126 -6.52 17.30 -8.59
C PRO A 126 -6.54 16.58 -9.94
N TYR A 127 -5.37 16.46 -10.60
CA TYR A 127 -5.27 15.78 -11.90
C TYR A 127 -5.48 14.27 -11.81
N ASP A 128 -5.17 13.66 -10.67
CA ASP A 128 -5.30 12.22 -10.46
C ASP A 128 -6.77 11.77 -10.32
N PHE A 129 -7.67 12.71 -9.94
CA PHE A 129 -9.11 12.45 -9.86
C PHE A 129 -9.84 12.63 -11.19
N LYS A 130 -9.26 13.34 -12.15
CA LYS A 130 -9.88 13.63 -13.45
C LYS A 130 -8.96 13.28 -14.64
N PRO A 131 -8.36 12.07 -14.66
CA PRO A 131 -7.40 11.69 -15.68
C PRO A 131 -8.04 11.58 -17.06
N LYS A 132 -9.29 11.09 -17.19
CA LYS A 132 -10.00 11.03 -18.46
C LYS A 132 -10.25 12.42 -19.05
N ARG A 133 -10.60 13.41 -18.22
CA ARG A 133 -10.72 14.80 -18.68
C ARG A 133 -9.38 15.38 -19.12
N ARG A 134 -8.28 14.95 -18.50
CA ARG A 134 -6.93 15.42 -18.80
C ARG A 134 -6.41 14.88 -20.14
N ASP A 135 -6.59 13.58 -20.42
CA ASP A 135 -5.96 12.90 -21.56
C ASP A 135 -6.91 12.07 -22.43
N GLY A 136 -8.19 12.00 -22.08
CA GLY A 136 -9.19 11.23 -22.81
C GLY A 136 -9.21 9.73 -22.50
N LEU A 137 -8.32 9.21 -21.64
CA LEU A 137 -8.11 7.79 -21.41
C LEU A 137 -8.65 7.32 -20.06
N GLY A 138 -9.16 6.08 -20.01
CA GLY A 138 -9.63 5.44 -18.78
C GLY A 138 -10.89 6.09 -18.18
N PHE A 139 -10.89 6.32 -16.87
CA PHE A 139 -12.05 6.80 -16.12
C PHE A 139 -11.67 7.99 -15.23
N ASP A 140 -12.62 8.91 -15.03
CA ASP A 140 -12.57 9.88 -13.93
C ASP A 140 -13.09 9.25 -12.65
N TRP A 141 -12.65 9.75 -11.51
CA TRP A 141 -13.24 9.42 -10.21
C TRP A 141 -14.59 10.13 -10.04
N PRO A 142 -15.59 9.50 -9.37
CA PRO A 142 -16.87 10.12 -9.06
C PRO A 142 -16.80 11.18 -7.95
N LEU A 143 -15.61 11.56 -7.55
CA LEU A 143 -15.29 12.57 -6.55
C LEU A 143 -14.08 13.40 -6.99
N GLY A 144 -13.87 14.56 -6.36
CA GLY A 144 -12.72 15.42 -6.57
C GLY A 144 -11.76 15.46 -5.38
N TYR A 145 -10.63 16.16 -5.56
CA TYR A 145 -9.65 16.36 -4.49
C TYR A 145 -10.26 17.03 -3.25
N GLU A 146 -11.07 18.05 -3.43
CA GLU A 146 -11.66 18.87 -2.36
C GLU A 146 -12.55 18.04 -1.43
N GLU A 147 -13.23 17.03 -1.95
CA GLU A 147 -14.05 16.12 -1.14
C GLU A 147 -13.19 15.20 -0.27
N LEU A 148 -12.00 14.85 -0.73
CA LEU A 148 -11.11 13.93 -0.03
C LEU A 148 -10.05 14.65 0.84
N ALA A 149 -9.74 15.92 0.55
CA ALA A 149 -8.75 16.70 1.27
C ALA A 149 -8.92 16.71 2.81
N PRO A 150 -10.13 16.87 3.37
CA PRO A 150 -10.32 16.81 4.82
C PRO A 150 -9.99 15.43 5.43
N TYR A 151 -10.17 14.36 4.66
CA TYR A 151 -9.85 13.01 5.08
C TYR A 151 -8.35 12.72 4.99
N TYR A 152 -7.66 13.27 4.00
CA TYR A 152 -6.20 13.25 3.97
C TYR A 152 -5.60 13.91 5.21
N ASP A 153 -6.07 15.10 5.58
CA ASP A 153 -5.65 15.81 6.79
C ASP A 153 -5.84 14.94 8.05
N LYS A 154 -7.01 14.32 8.21
CA LYS A 154 -7.30 13.43 9.34
C LYS A 154 -6.35 12.24 9.37
N VAL A 155 -6.15 11.57 8.23
CA VAL A 155 -5.26 10.39 8.15
C VAL A 155 -3.82 10.79 8.46
N GLU A 156 -3.29 11.86 7.86
CA GLU A 156 -1.92 12.34 8.12
C GLU A 156 -1.69 12.63 9.60
N MET A 157 -2.64 13.31 10.26
CA MET A 157 -2.57 13.59 11.70
C MET A 157 -2.63 12.32 12.55
N LEU A 158 -3.46 11.34 12.18
CA LEU A 158 -3.64 10.10 12.92
C LEU A 158 -2.42 9.19 12.84
N ILE A 159 -1.94 8.94 11.62
CA ILE A 159 -0.82 8.01 11.40
C ILE A 159 0.53 8.66 11.68
N GLY A 160 0.62 10.00 11.64
CA GLY A 160 1.82 10.77 11.85
C GLY A 160 2.71 10.79 10.61
N VAL A 161 2.30 11.57 9.60
CA VAL A 161 3.08 11.75 8.36
C VAL A 161 4.05 12.91 8.53
N TYR A 162 5.32 12.67 8.23
CA TYR A 162 6.26 13.78 8.04
C TYR A 162 6.29 14.20 6.58
N GLY A 163 6.59 15.46 6.32
CA GLY A 163 6.70 16.02 4.99
C GLY A 163 6.78 17.54 5.02
N ALA A 164 6.75 18.15 3.85
CA ALA A 164 6.67 19.59 3.69
C ALA A 164 5.77 19.91 2.50
N ASN A 165 5.04 21.02 2.60
CA ASN A 165 4.33 21.60 1.48
C ASN A 165 5.39 22.21 0.53
N ASP A 166 5.35 21.81 -0.73
CA ASP A 166 6.37 22.18 -1.72
C ASP A 166 5.88 23.17 -2.78
N GLY A 167 4.56 23.39 -2.87
CA GLY A 167 3.92 24.29 -3.81
C GLY A 167 4.03 23.86 -5.28
N LEU A 168 4.39 22.59 -5.54
CA LEU A 168 4.50 22.07 -6.89
C LEU A 168 3.14 21.66 -7.45
N GLU A 169 3.04 21.66 -8.77
CA GLU A 169 1.83 21.26 -9.47
C GLU A 169 1.44 19.81 -9.17
N ASN A 170 0.18 19.56 -8.84
CA ASN A 170 -0.39 18.27 -8.48
C ASN A 170 0.25 17.59 -7.25
N THR A 171 0.90 18.38 -6.39
CA THR A 171 1.34 17.99 -5.03
C THR A 171 0.61 18.86 -4.02
N PRO A 172 -0.66 18.55 -3.70
CA PRO A 172 -1.48 19.46 -2.92
C PRO A 172 -0.98 19.59 -1.49
N ASP A 173 -1.00 20.81 -0.99
CA ASP A 173 -0.58 21.14 0.35
C ASP A 173 -1.48 20.48 1.42
N SER A 174 -0.88 20.01 2.48
CA SER A 174 -1.58 19.62 3.71
C SER A 174 -1.93 20.84 4.54
N SER A 175 -3.07 20.81 5.23
CA SER A 175 -3.46 21.90 6.14
C SER A 175 -2.42 22.15 7.24
N PRO A 176 -2.29 23.39 7.74
CA PRO A 176 -1.31 23.72 8.77
C PRO A 176 -1.39 22.82 10.01
N GLY A 177 -0.26 22.20 10.35
CA GLY A 177 -0.12 21.31 11.50
C GLY A 177 -0.63 19.88 11.29
N CYS A 178 -0.86 19.44 10.04
CA CYS A 178 -1.10 18.04 9.69
C CYS A 178 0.21 17.27 9.56
N LEU A 179 1.20 17.85 8.90
CA LEU A 179 2.50 17.20 8.71
C LEU A 179 3.44 17.44 9.91
N LEU A 180 4.21 16.41 10.23
CA LEU A 180 5.39 16.54 11.07
C LEU A 180 6.57 17.07 10.23
N PRO A 181 7.56 17.74 10.85
CA PRO A 181 8.73 18.24 10.12
C PRO A 181 9.47 17.07 9.47
N PRO A 182 9.96 17.23 8.23
CA PRO A 182 10.74 16.19 7.57
C PRO A 182 12.11 16.02 8.27
N PRO A 183 12.71 14.83 8.21
CA PRO A 183 14.06 14.62 8.69
C PRO A 183 15.06 15.41 7.83
N LYS A 184 16.27 15.61 8.35
CA LYS A 184 17.35 16.20 7.55
C LYS A 184 17.63 15.32 6.32
N PRO A 185 17.79 15.90 5.13
CA PRO A 185 18.21 15.16 3.95
C PRO A 185 19.55 14.46 4.17
N ARG A 186 19.73 13.30 3.57
CA ARG A 186 21.01 12.60 3.53
C ARG A 186 21.96 13.26 2.55
N VAL A 187 23.24 12.94 2.62
CA VAL A 187 24.23 13.46 1.65
C VAL A 187 23.86 13.06 0.23
N SER A 188 23.43 11.80 0.04
CA SER A 188 22.94 11.31 -1.26
C SER A 188 21.73 12.08 -1.75
N ASP A 189 20.76 12.42 -0.86
CA ASP A 189 19.56 13.17 -1.22
C ASP A 189 19.92 14.59 -1.74
N LEU A 190 20.82 15.29 -1.02
CA LEU A 190 21.26 16.62 -1.41
C LEU A 190 22.01 16.61 -2.75
N LEU A 191 22.82 15.59 -2.99
CA LEU A 191 23.55 15.44 -4.26
C LEU A 191 22.57 15.19 -5.42
N VAL A 192 21.58 14.29 -5.23
CA VAL A 192 20.52 14.06 -6.22
C VAL A 192 19.76 15.36 -6.48
N GLN A 193 19.35 16.07 -5.44
CA GLN A 193 18.61 17.35 -5.57
C GLN A 193 19.40 18.39 -6.39
N ASP A 194 20.69 18.58 -6.09
CA ASP A 194 21.53 19.56 -6.82
C ASP A 194 21.66 19.18 -8.30
N ARG A 195 21.89 17.89 -8.59
CA ARG A 195 22.13 17.45 -9.97
C ARG A 195 20.84 17.32 -10.78
N ALA A 196 19.76 16.80 -10.20
CA ALA A 196 18.46 16.71 -10.86
C ALA A 196 17.90 18.09 -11.22
N ARG A 197 18.09 19.09 -10.35
CA ARG A 197 17.68 20.49 -10.64
C ARG A 197 18.32 21.04 -11.91
N ARG A 198 19.55 20.67 -12.24
CA ARG A 198 20.24 21.07 -13.47
C ARG A 198 19.60 20.45 -14.72
N LEU A 199 18.89 19.35 -14.54
CA LEU A 199 18.10 18.69 -15.58
C LEU A 199 16.62 19.15 -15.60
N GLY A 200 16.27 20.16 -14.81
CA GLY A 200 14.89 20.64 -14.68
C GLY A 200 13.97 19.76 -13.85
N ILE A 201 14.53 18.83 -13.07
CA ILE A 201 13.76 17.88 -12.25
C ILE A 201 13.70 18.39 -10.80
N PRO A 202 12.52 18.74 -10.27
CA PRO A 202 12.36 19.15 -8.88
C PRO A 202 12.55 17.96 -7.94
N VAL A 203 13.26 18.16 -6.83
CA VAL A 203 13.44 17.18 -5.77
C VAL A 203 13.11 17.84 -4.45
N VAL A 204 12.15 17.27 -3.74
CA VAL A 204 11.53 17.82 -2.53
C VAL A 204 11.46 16.79 -1.41
N ALA A 205 11.07 17.20 -0.20
CA ALA A 205 10.91 16.28 0.93
C ALA A 205 9.85 15.21 0.63
N GLY A 206 10.18 13.96 0.89
CA GLY A 206 9.24 12.86 0.80
C GLY A 206 8.24 12.88 1.96
N HIS A 207 7.00 12.45 1.70
CA HIS A 207 5.99 12.28 2.74
C HIS A 207 5.95 10.82 3.19
N ARG A 208 6.12 10.58 4.50
CA ARG A 208 6.09 9.21 5.05
C ARG A 208 5.42 9.14 6.41
N ALA A 209 4.69 8.06 6.63
CA ALA A 209 4.03 7.77 7.90
C ALA A 209 5.05 7.24 8.94
N VAL A 210 5.95 8.13 9.37
CA VAL A 210 6.99 7.89 10.39
C VAL A 210 7.12 9.11 11.28
N LEU A 211 7.06 8.92 12.58
CA LEU A 211 7.17 10.02 13.55
C LEU A 211 8.60 10.55 13.61
N THR A 212 8.81 11.79 13.25
CA THR A 212 10.07 12.54 13.43
C THR A 212 10.13 13.25 14.79
N GLN A 213 8.97 13.42 15.42
CA GLN A 213 8.80 13.95 16.77
C GLN A 213 7.52 13.38 17.40
N ALA A 214 7.32 13.60 18.68
CA ALA A 214 6.09 13.20 19.37
C ALA A 214 4.86 13.92 18.78
N LEU A 215 3.74 13.21 18.71
CA LEU A 215 2.45 13.77 18.30
C LEU A 215 1.90 14.72 19.37
N ASP A 216 1.25 15.80 18.96
CA ASP A 216 0.55 16.72 19.87
C ASP A 216 -0.75 16.07 20.37
N HIS A 217 -0.63 15.20 21.38
CA HIS A 217 -1.73 14.48 22.00
C HIS A 217 -2.78 15.38 22.70
N ARG A 218 -2.53 16.68 22.80
CA ARG A 218 -3.48 17.66 23.38
C ARG A 218 -4.36 18.29 22.32
N LYS A 219 -3.81 18.57 21.13
CA LYS A 219 -4.53 19.26 20.03
C LYS A 219 -5.12 18.30 19.01
N LEU A 220 -4.37 17.29 18.58
CA LEU A 220 -4.79 16.38 17.50
C LEU A 220 -6.08 15.61 17.83
N PRO A 221 -6.31 15.08 19.05
CA PRO A 221 -7.54 14.36 19.36
C PRO A 221 -8.82 15.15 19.08
N ARG A 222 -8.82 16.46 19.36
CA ARG A 222 -9.97 17.33 19.09
C ARG A 222 -10.23 17.55 17.61
N LYS A 223 -9.16 17.58 16.79
CA LYS A 223 -9.28 17.69 15.33
C LYS A 223 -9.79 16.39 14.70
N LEU A 224 -9.33 15.26 15.24
CA LEU A 224 -9.70 13.93 14.72
C LEU A 224 -11.14 13.52 15.08
N HIS A 225 -11.57 13.82 16.31
CA HIS A 225 -12.88 13.44 16.84
C HIS A 225 -13.59 14.65 17.46
N PRO A 226 -14.02 15.65 16.67
CA PRO A 226 -14.71 16.81 17.18
C PRO A 226 -16.03 16.39 17.86
N GLY A 227 -16.27 16.87 19.07
CA GLY A 227 -17.49 16.56 19.83
C GLY A 227 -17.51 15.19 20.53
N ASN A 228 -16.55 14.29 20.31
CA ASN A 228 -16.49 12.97 20.92
C ASN A 228 -15.38 12.89 22.01
N ALA A 229 -15.70 13.31 23.24
CA ALA A 229 -14.75 13.37 24.34
C ALA A 229 -14.13 12.00 24.70
N SER A 230 -14.91 10.91 24.60
CA SER A 230 -14.42 9.56 24.87
C SER A 230 -13.37 9.14 23.83
N ALA A 231 -13.65 9.32 22.56
CA ALA A 231 -12.70 9.05 21.48
C ALA A 231 -11.43 9.92 21.62
N GLN A 232 -11.58 11.21 21.96
CA GLN A 232 -10.44 12.10 22.19
C GLN A 232 -9.53 11.59 23.32
N ALA A 233 -10.09 11.14 24.43
CA ALA A 233 -9.31 10.62 25.57
C ALA A 233 -8.56 9.33 25.18
N ILE A 234 -9.23 8.40 24.49
CA ILE A 234 -8.63 7.15 24.03
C ILE A 234 -7.45 7.43 23.10
N ILE A 235 -7.65 8.22 22.04
CA ILE A 235 -6.60 8.46 21.05
C ILE A 235 -5.44 9.28 21.64
N ALA A 236 -5.68 10.21 22.56
CA ALA A 236 -4.64 10.94 23.27
C ALA A 236 -3.70 9.99 24.02
N GLY A 237 -4.25 9.02 24.76
CA GLY A 237 -3.47 8.01 25.47
C GLY A 237 -2.64 7.12 24.52
N HIS A 238 -3.16 6.80 23.34
CA HIS A 238 -2.43 6.03 22.32
C HIS A 238 -1.32 6.84 21.65
N MET A 239 -1.54 8.12 21.35
CA MET A 239 -0.51 9.00 20.80
C MET A 239 0.70 9.14 21.72
N GLN A 240 0.49 9.18 23.03
CA GLN A 240 1.57 9.26 24.04
C GLN A 240 2.47 8.02 24.08
N ARG A 241 1.97 6.85 23.66
CA ARG A 241 2.73 5.59 23.65
C ARG A 241 3.65 5.45 22.45
N ARG A 242 3.44 6.22 21.39
CA ARG A 242 4.23 6.16 20.17
C ARG A 242 5.47 7.04 20.33
N ALA A 243 6.65 6.46 20.12
CA ALA A 243 7.93 7.19 20.17
C ALA A 243 8.32 7.73 18.79
N ALA A 244 9.12 8.81 18.78
CA ALA A 244 9.77 9.27 17.56
C ALA A 244 10.79 8.24 17.05
N CYS A 245 10.99 8.19 15.74
CA CYS A 245 11.99 7.34 15.11
C CYS A 245 13.40 7.82 15.49
N PHE A 246 14.28 6.87 15.77
CA PHE A 246 15.70 7.11 16.02
C PHE A 246 16.60 6.43 14.95
N TRP A 247 16.02 6.09 13.82
CA TRP A 247 16.68 5.69 12.57
C TRP A 247 17.58 4.46 12.66
N ALA A 248 17.30 3.54 13.57
CA ALA A 248 18.19 2.42 13.85
C ALA A 248 17.91 1.15 13.04
N THR A 249 16.68 0.97 12.53
CA THR A 249 16.27 -0.25 11.81
C THR A 249 15.40 0.05 10.60
N PRO A 250 15.43 -0.80 9.56
CA PRO A 250 14.54 -0.67 8.40
C PRO A 250 13.06 -0.78 8.79
N CYS A 251 12.23 0.10 8.25
CA CYS A 251 10.78 0.09 8.48
C CYS A 251 10.10 -1.22 8.04
N GLY A 252 10.61 -1.88 7.01
CA GLY A 252 10.07 -3.15 6.51
C GLY A 252 10.15 -4.31 7.50
N ARG A 253 10.93 -4.17 8.58
CA ARG A 253 11.02 -5.16 9.66
C ARG A 253 9.90 -5.01 10.72
N GLY A 254 9.02 -4.05 10.60
CA GLY A 254 8.10 -3.66 11.65
C GLY A 254 8.71 -2.63 12.61
N CYS A 255 7.97 -2.22 13.63
CA CYS A 255 8.42 -1.21 14.58
C CYS A 255 7.80 -1.41 15.97
N SER A 256 8.59 -1.91 16.91
CA SER A 256 8.14 -2.15 18.28
C SER A 256 7.92 -0.88 19.11
N VAL A 257 8.48 0.27 18.69
CA VAL A 257 8.29 1.56 19.38
C VAL A 257 7.16 2.41 18.79
N GLY A 258 6.46 1.90 17.77
CA GLY A 258 5.32 2.57 17.14
C GLY A 258 5.67 3.86 16.38
N ALA A 259 6.94 4.07 16.02
CA ALA A 259 7.36 5.25 15.27
C ALA A 259 6.78 5.29 13.86
N ASN A 260 6.75 4.16 13.16
CA ASN A 260 6.11 4.07 11.85
C ASN A 260 4.65 3.63 11.96
N TYR A 261 3.86 3.94 10.93
CA TYR A 261 2.48 3.48 10.87
C TYR A 261 2.41 1.99 10.56
N GLN A 262 1.66 1.29 11.41
CA GLN A 262 1.12 -0.06 11.22
C GLN A 262 -0.32 -0.06 11.74
N SER A 263 -1.23 -0.79 11.11
CA SER A 263 -2.61 -0.90 11.60
C SER A 263 -2.64 -1.43 13.04
N THR A 264 -1.76 -2.37 13.36
CA THR A 264 -1.58 -2.98 14.69
C THR A 264 -1.08 -2.00 15.77
N THR A 265 -0.47 -0.88 15.39
CA THR A 265 0.04 0.13 16.35
C THR A 265 -0.80 1.40 16.39
N VAL A 266 -1.55 1.73 15.31
CA VAL A 266 -2.24 3.01 15.20
C VAL A 266 -3.76 2.89 15.23
N HIS A 267 -4.33 1.94 14.49
CA HIS A 267 -5.78 1.80 14.37
C HIS A 267 -6.38 0.84 15.40
N LEU A 268 -5.83 -0.38 15.47
CA LEU A 268 -6.45 -1.44 16.26
C LEU A 268 -6.40 -1.18 17.78
N PRO A 269 -5.29 -0.71 18.39
CA PRO A 269 -5.27 -0.49 19.82
C PRO A 269 -6.30 0.52 20.35
N PRO A 270 -6.49 1.73 19.76
CA PRO A 270 -7.53 2.63 20.21
C PRO A 270 -8.94 2.11 19.92
N ALA A 271 -9.16 1.45 18.77
CA ALA A 271 -10.45 0.83 18.46
C ALA A 271 -10.82 -0.26 19.49
N LEU A 272 -9.88 -1.11 19.88
CA LEU A 272 -10.06 -2.11 20.95
C LEU A 272 -10.35 -1.48 22.31
N ALA A 273 -9.72 -0.34 22.61
CA ALA A 273 -9.91 0.37 23.88
C ALA A 273 -11.33 0.96 24.02
N THR A 274 -12.08 1.11 22.94
CA THR A 274 -13.50 1.50 22.98
C THR A 274 -14.42 0.40 23.55
N GLY A 275 -13.96 -0.88 23.54
CA GLY A 275 -14.81 -2.04 23.82
C GLY A 275 -15.86 -2.33 22.73
N LYS A 276 -15.71 -1.70 21.54
CA LYS A 276 -16.63 -1.84 20.40
C LYS A 276 -16.07 -2.68 19.25
N LEU A 277 -14.81 -3.08 19.31
CA LEU A 277 -14.14 -3.92 18.31
C LEU A 277 -13.82 -5.29 18.89
N ASP A 278 -14.32 -6.34 18.22
CA ASP A 278 -13.87 -7.72 18.38
C ASP A 278 -13.08 -8.14 17.15
N ILE A 279 -12.04 -8.96 17.31
CA ILE A 279 -11.18 -9.44 16.24
C ILE A 279 -11.15 -10.96 16.23
N LEU A 280 -11.51 -11.56 15.09
CA LEU A 280 -11.36 -12.98 14.77
C LEU A 280 -10.17 -13.11 13.81
N VAL A 281 -9.10 -13.78 14.25
CA VAL A 281 -7.90 -14.05 13.44
C VAL A 281 -7.89 -15.49 12.92
N SER A 282 -7.02 -15.78 11.96
CA SER A 282 -6.90 -17.08 11.30
C SER A 282 -8.22 -17.55 10.67
N ALA A 283 -9.05 -16.62 10.22
CA ALA A 283 -10.37 -16.87 9.62
C ALA A 283 -10.40 -16.33 8.18
N MET A 284 -10.42 -17.23 7.20
CA MET A 284 -10.43 -16.91 5.78
C MET A 284 -11.86 -16.74 5.30
N VAL A 285 -12.28 -15.49 5.14
CA VAL A 285 -13.58 -15.16 4.51
C VAL A 285 -13.54 -15.51 3.02
N HIS A 286 -14.56 -16.21 2.55
CA HIS A 286 -14.65 -16.61 1.15
C HIS A 286 -15.97 -16.23 0.47
N GLU A 287 -16.99 -15.82 1.22
CA GLU A 287 -18.32 -15.51 0.69
C GLU A 287 -19.04 -14.47 1.58
N VAL A 288 -19.76 -13.54 0.93
CA VAL A 288 -20.81 -12.73 1.53
C VAL A 288 -22.14 -13.36 1.18
N PHE A 289 -23.00 -13.63 2.16
CA PHE A 289 -24.32 -14.19 1.91
C PHE A 289 -25.42 -13.15 2.16
N LEU A 290 -26.54 -13.33 1.43
CA LEU A 290 -27.67 -12.41 1.44
C LEU A 290 -28.85 -12.98 2.26
N ASP A 291 -29.67 -12.07 2.78
CA ASP A 291 -30.99 -12.39 3.27
C ASP A 291 -32.01 -12.58 2.10
N ARG A 292 -33.29 -12.77 2.46
CA ARG A 292 -34.37 -12.96 1.47
C ARG A 292 -34.67 -11.69 0.69
N GLU A 293 -34.40 -10.54 1.28
CA GLU A 293 -34.59 -9.20 0.73
C GLU A 293 -33.44 -8.78 -0.20
N GLY A 294 -32.37 -9.59 -0.28
CA GLY A 294 -31.19 -9.33 -1.13
C GLY A 294 -30.16 -8.41 -0.48
N ARG A 295 -30.23 -8.18 0.84
CA ARG A 295 -29.26 -7.42 1.62
C ARG A 295 -28.17 -8.35 2.14
N ALA A 296 -26.95 -7.85 2.31
CA ALA A 296 -25.88 -8.59 2.96
C ALA A 296 -26.25 -8.92 4.42
N SER A 297 -26.26 -10.19 4.77
CA SER A 297 -26.62 -10.69 6.10
C SER A 297 -25.40 -11.11 6.92
N GLY A 298 -24.25 -11.26 6.26
CA GLY A 298 -23.00 -11.66 6.90
C GLY A 298 -22.01 -12.28 5.93
N VAL A 299 -21.01 -12.96 6.49
CA VAL A 299 -19.94 -13.62 5.74
C VAL A 299 -19.75 -15.06 6.18
N ARG A 300 -19.31 -15.93 5.25
CA ARG A 300 -18.81 -17.28 5.52
C ARG A 300 -17.30 -17.29 5.47
N PHE A 301 -16.71 -18.03 6.38
CA PHE A 301 -15.26 -18.15 6.50
C PHE A 301 -14.84 -19.58 6.86
N VAL A 302 -13.59 -19.90 6.58
CA VAL A 302 -12.92 -21.09 7.10
C VAL A 302 -12.07 -20.68 8.29
N ASP A 303 -12.28 -21.28 9.45
CA ASP A 303 -11.34 -21.21 10.57
C ASP A 303 -10.10 -22.05 10.19
N LYS A 304 -8.98 -21.38 9.96
CA LYS A 304 -7.74 -22.01 9.49
C LYS A 304 -7.07 -22.88 10.57
N THR A 305 -7.47 -22.72 11.83
CA THR A 305 -6.93 -23.50 12.95
C THR A 305 -7.58 -24.87 13.02
N THR A 306 -8.88 -24.93 12.76
CA THR A 306 -9.68 -26.16 12.87
C THR A 306 -10.03 -26.77 11.51
N GLY A 307 -9.96 -26.00 10.43
CA GLY A 307 -10.42 -26.37 9.09
C GLY A 307 -11.95 -26.35 8.95
N THR A 308 -12.68 -25.85 9.94
CA THR A 308 -14.15 -25.84 9.94
C THR A 308 -14.72 -24.55 9.33
N ASN A 309 -15.90 -24.67 8.71
CA ASN A 309 -16.64 -23.51 8.22
C ASN A 309 -17.37 -22.81 9.36
N GLY A 310 -17.40 -21.46 9.31
CA GLY A 310 -18.15 -20.60 10.22
C GLY A 310 -18.93 -19.52 9.49
N GLU A 311 -19.89 -18.95 10.18
CA GLU A 311 -20.66 -17.79 9.72
C GLU A 311 -20.58 -16.67 10.76
N ALA A 312 -20.54 -15.42 10.29
CA ALA A 312 -20.69 -14.23 11.11
C ALA A 312 -21.77 -13.34 10.51
N ARG A 313 -22.60 -12.72 11.37
CA ARG A 313 -23.75 -11.90 10.95
C ARG A 313 -23.61 -10.46 11.41
N ALA A 314 -24.03 -9.52 10.55
CA ALA A 314 -24.08 -8.10 10.87
C ALA A 314 -25.12 -7.38 9.98
N ARG A 315 -25.43 -6.14 10.36
CA ARG A 315 -26.35 -5.28 9.59
C ARG A 315 -25.70 -4.74 8.32
N ALA A 316 -24.35 -4.59 8.31
CA ALA A 316 -23.59 -4.19 7.12
C ALA A 316 -22.27 -4.97 7.04
N VAL A 317 -21.72 -5.12 5.82
CA VAL A 317 -20.46 -5.78 5.54
C VAL A 317 -19.55 -4.81 4.80
N CYS A 318 -18.30 -4.66 5.30
CA CYS A 318 -17.22 -3.90 4.66
C CYS A 318 -16.12 -4.86 4.24
N LEU A 319 -15.84 -4.95 2.95
CA LEU A 319 -14.70 -5.69 2.41
C LEU A 319 -13.50 -4.77 2.32
N ALA A 320 -12.40 -5.18 2.96
CA ALA A 320 -11.13 -4.47 3.06
C ALA A 320 -9.96 -5.47 3.03
N ALA A 321 -10.14 -6.56 2.29
CA ALA A 321 -9.23 -7.70 2.25
C ALA A 321 -8.02 -7.52 1.31
N SER A 322 -7.82 -6.34 0.76
CA SER A 322 -6.99 -5.90 -0.35
C SER A 322 -7.64 -6.15 -1.73
N ALA A 323 -7.23 -5.37 -2.75
CA ALA A 323 -7.94 -5.32 -4.04
C ALA A 323 -8.30 -6.70 -4.61
N CYS A 324 -7.30 -7.55 -4.83
CA CYS A 324 -7.52 -8.87 -5.43
C CYS A 324 -8.34 -9.82 -4.50
N GLU A 325 -8.06 -9.83 -3.20
CA GLU A 325 -8.80 -10.73 -2.28
C GLU A 325 -10.26 -10.30 -2.11
N THR A 326 -10.54 -8.98 -2.07
CA THR A 326 -11.91 -8.46 -2.07
C THR A 326 -12.68 -8.88 -3.33
N VAL A 327 -12.05 -8.79 -4.49
CA VAL A 327 -12.62 -9.28 -5.76
C VAL A 327 -12.85 -10.79 -5.71
N ARG A 328 -11.90 -11.57 -5.17
CA ARG A 328 -12.05 -13.02 -5.00
C ARG A 328 -13.25 -13.38 -4.14
N ILE A 329 -13.45 -12.69 -3.02
CA ILE A 329 -14.62 -12.90 -2.14
C ILE A 329 -15.92 -12.61 -2.90
N LEU A 330 -16.01 -11.48 -3.59
CA LEU A 330 -17.22 -11.10 -4.35
C LEU A 330 -17.51 -12.08 -5.49
N LEU A 331 -16.51 -12.52 -6.25
CA LEU A 331 -16.66 -13.50 -7.33
C LEU A 331 -17.06 -14.89 -6.82
N ASN A 332 -16.63 -15.29 -5.62
CA ASN A 332 -17.03 -16.53 -4.96
C ASN A 332 -18.42 -16.44 -4.26
N SER A 333 -18.94 -15.23 -4.05
CA SER A 333 -20.26 -14.98 -3.44
C SER A 333 -21.38 -15.21 -4.46
N LYS A 334 -21.57 -16.47 -4.88
CA LYS A 334 -22.51 -16.87 -5.92
C LYS A 334 -23.83 -17.35 -5.35
N SER A 335 -24.90 -17.12 -6.10
CA SER A 335 -26.25 -17.65 -5.79
C SER A 335 -27.02 -17.86 -7.09
N ALA A 336 -28.18 -18.52 -7.03
CA ALA A 336 -29.06 -18.67 -8.18
C ALA A 336 -29.47 -17.31 -8.83
N ARG A 337 -29.54 -16.25 -8.02
CA ARG A 337 -29.85 -14.88 -8.48
C ARG A 337 -28.59 -14.12 -8.94
N ARG A 338 -27.39 -14.54 -8.55
CA ARG A 338 -26.10 -13.89 -8.82
C ARG A 338 -25.06 -14.95 -9.22
N PRO A 339 -25.21 -15.60 -10.39
CA PRO A 339 -24.36 -16.71 -10.81
C PRO A 339 -22.90 -16.27 -11.07
N ASP A 340 -22.70 -15.01 -11.46
CA ASP A 340 -21.41 -14.43 -11.82
C ASP A 340 -20.71 -13.69 -10.66
N GLY A 341 -21.20 -13.91 -9.42
CA GLY A 341 -20.69 -13.24 -8.21
C GLY A 341 -21.56 -12.08 -7.75
N LEU A 342 -21.30 -11.64 -6.54
CA LEU A 342 -22.02 -10.54 -5.89
C LEU A 342 -21.48 -9.19 -6.36
N ALA A 343 -22.35 -8.17 -6.41
CA ALA A 343 -22.02 -6.83 -6.90
C ALA A 343 -21.53 -6.77 -8.37
N ASN A 344 -21.97 -7.70 -9.21
CA ASN A 344 -21.49 -7.86 -10.59
C ASN A 344 -22.57 -7.64 -11.66
N SER A 345 -23.64 -6.88 -11.39
CA SER A 345 -24.69 -6.59 -12.38
C SER A 345 -24.16 -5.83 -13.61
N SER A 346 -23.13 -5.02 -13.43
CA SER A 346 -22.44 -4.31 -14.52
C SER A 346 -21.52 -5.20 -15.37
N GLY A 347 -21.15 -6.40 -14.91
CA GLY A 347 -20.11 -7.23 -15.51
C GLY A 347 -18.70 -6.66 -15.39
N LYS A 348 -18.49 -5.68 -14.50
CA LYS A 348 -17.20 -5.00 -14.31
C LYS A 348 -16.38 -5.53 -13.13
N LEU A 349 -16.93 -6.43 -12.32
CA LEU A 349 -16.20 -7.05 -11.23
C LEU A 349 -15.02 -7.90 -11.77
N GLY A 350 -13.85 -7.72 -11.21
CA GLY A 350 -12.60 -8.35 -11.63
C GLY A 350 -11.90 -7.64 -12.80
N ARG A 351 -12.50 -6.63 -13.44
CA ARG A 351 -11.93 -5.89 -14.57
C ARG A 351 -11.19 -4.64 -14.11
N TYR A 352 -10.32 -4.12 -15.00
CA TYR A 352 -9.54 -2.90 -14.73
C TYR A 352 -8.64 -3.04 -13.50
N LEU A 353 -8.04 -4.21 -13.35
CA LEU A 353 -6.98 -4.40 -12.34
C LEU A 353 -5.76 -3.59 -12.77
N MET A 354 -5.17 -2.84 -11.86
CA MET A 354 -4.03 -1.96 -12.12
C MET A 354 -2.94 -2.18 -11.08
N ASP A 355 -1.70 -1.88 -11.47
CA ASP A 355 -0.55 -1.69 -10.58
C ASP A 355 0.19 -0.42 -11.00
N THR A 356 1.11 0.05 -10.20
CA THR A 356 1.99 1.17 -10.56
C THR A 356 3.03 0.71 -11.57
N VAL A 357 3.27 1.50 -12.62
CA VAL A 357 4.38 1.26 -13.56
C VAL A 357 5.70 1.39 -12.82
N GLY A 358 6.52 0.35 -12.87
CA GLY A 358 7.79 0.29 -12.16
C GLY A 358 8.97 -0.03 -13.05
N THR A 359 10.09 0.65 -12.80
CA THR A 359 11.41 0.28 -13.30
C THR A 359 12.47 0.88 -12.38
N SER A 360 13.69 0.37 -12.43
CA SER A 360 14.77 0.88 -11.59
C SER A 360 16.10 0.93 -12.33
N VAL A 361 16.97 1.87 -11.93
CA VAL A 361 18.38 1.96 -12.35
C VAL A 361 19.22 2.26 -11.13
N GLN A 362 20.34 1.55 -11.02
CA GLN A 362 21.30 1.73 -9.95
C GLN A 362 22.62 2.30 -10.49
N GLY A 363 23.22 3.23 -9.77
CA GLY A 363 24.51 3.79 -10.13
C GLY A 363 25.47 3.90 -8.95
N GLN A 364 26.76 3.83 -9.26
CA GLN A 364 27.84 4.12 -8.32
C GLN A 364 28.26 5.58 -8.51
N ILE A 365 28.38 6.31 -7.40
CA ILE A 365 28.62 7.74 -7.37
C ILE A 365 29.96 8.02 -6.65
N PRO A 366 31.01 8.46 -7.37
CA PRO A 366 32.33 8.69 -6.78
C PRO A 366 32.33 9.69 -5.62
N LEU A 367 31.48 10.70 -5.65
CA LEU A 367 31.34 11.71 -4.57
C LEU A 367 30.82 11.13 -3.24
N LEU A 368 30.29 9.91 -3.25
CA LEU A 368 29.81 9.19 -2.06
C LEU A 368 30.80 8.11 -1.57
N GLU A 369 31.98 8.02 -2.16
CA GLU A 369 33.06 7.14 -1.69
C GLU A 369 33.69 7.69 -0.40
N ASP A 370 34.30 6.80 0.37
CA ASP A 370 35.04 7.13 1.60
C ASP A 370 34.30 7.97 2.65
N LEU A 371 32.98 8.05 2.57
CA LEU A 371 32.18 8.74 3.59
C LEU A 371 32.30 8.04 4.95
N PRO A 372 32.25 8.79 6.08
CA PRO A 372 32.24 8.20 7.41
C PRO A 372 31.14 7.17 7.60
N PRO A 373 31.40 6.08 8.34
CA PRO A 373 30.36 5.10 8.65
C PRO A 373 29.24 5.75 9.48
N HIS A 374 27.99 5.57 9.03
CA HIS A 374 26.79 5.98 9.76
C HIS A 374 25.63 5.06 9.40
N ASN A 375 24.62 5.00 10.25
CA ASN A 375 23.44 4.19 10.03
C ASN A 375 22.35 5.04 9.36
N GLU A 376 21.84 4.58 8.22
CA GLU A 376 20.77 5.21 7.47
C GLU A 376 19.57 4.25 7.28
N ASP A 377 19.40 3.26 8.15
CA ASP A 377 18.35 2.25 8.03
C ASP A 377 16.94 2.79 8.29
N GLY A 378 16.81 3.81 9.12
CA GLY A 378 15.51 4.36 9.47
C GLY A 378 14.77 4.98 8.30
N ALA A 379 13.45 4.89 8.31
CA ALA A 379 12.51 5.35 7.29
C ALA A 379 12.70 4.73 5.88
N SER A 380 13.35 3.59 5.77
CA SER A 380 13.48 2.74 4.56
C SER A 380 13.51 3.52 3.23
N GLY A 381 14.66 4.00 2.83
CA GLY A 381 14.84 4.75 1.57
C GLY A 381 15.19 6.22 1.77
N GLY A 382 15.23 7.01 0.69
CA GLY A 382 15.54 8.43 0.70
C GLY A 382 14.56 9.27 1.52
N HIS A 383 15.01 10.42 2.01
CA HIS A 383 14.16 11.40 2.68
C HIS A 383 13.52 12.39 1.71
N MET A 384 13.92 12.33 0.44
CA MET A 384 13.43 13.15 -0.65
C MET A 384 12.93 12.28 -1.80
N TYR A 385 12.19 12.89 -2.71
CA TYR A 385 11.72 12.28 -3.96
C TYR A 385 11.58 13.36 -5.04
N ALA A 386 11.45 12.95 -6.30
CA ALA A 386 11.09 13.85 -7.38
C ALA A 386 9.63 13.59 -7.77
N PRO A 387 8.68 14.52 -7.51
CA PRO A 387 7.30 14.39 -7.99
C PRO A 387 7.27 14.49 -9.51
N TRP A 388 6.14 14.12 -10.12
CA TRP A 388 6.00 14.26 -11.55
C TRP A 388 6.01 15.75 -11.96
N TRP A 389 6.88 16.12 -12.90
CA TRP A 389 7.18 17.51 -13.26
C TRP A 389 6.90 17.84 -14.74
N LEU A 390 6.57 16.86 -15.58
CA LEU A 390 6.38 17.02 -17.02
C LEU A 390 4.90 17.15 -17.42
N TYR A 391 4.05 17.67 -16.54
CA TYR A 391 2.61 17.81 -16.85
C TYR A 391 2.36 18.67 -18.09
N GLY A 392 3.11 19.77 -18.28
CA GLY A 392 2.98 20.63 -19.44
C GLY A 392 3.31 19.91 -20.76
N GLU A 393 4.36 19.10 -20.78
CA GLU A 393 4.75 18.28 -21.93
C GLU A 393 3.72 17.20 -22.21
N GLN A 394 3.24 16.52 -21.17
CA GLN A 394 2.21 15.50 -21.27
C GLN A 394 0.93 16.06 -21.86
N LEU A 395 0.45 17.18 -21.35
CA LEU A 395 -0.77 17.83 -21.85
C LEU A 395 -0.66 18.30 -23.31
N ARG A 396 0.55 18.60 -23.79
CA ARG A 396 0.82 18.95 -25.19
C ARG A 396 1.14 17.74 -26.08
N GLY A 397 1.08 16.52 -25.53
CA GLY A 397 1.41 15.28 -26.26
C GLY A 397 2.88 15.18 -26.69
N LYS A 398 3.81 15.86 -26.00
CA LYS A 398 5.23 15.89 -26.36
C LYS A 398 6.04 14.70 -25.84
N LEU A 399 5.50 13.91 -24.91
CA LEU A 399 6.23 12.80 -24.29
C LEU A 399 6.17 11.51 -25.11
N GLY A 400 5.29 11.38 -26.09
CA GLY A 400 5.03 10.14 -26.82
C GLY A 400 4.22 9.11 -26.03
N PHE A 401 3.93 9.39 -24.76
CA PHE A 401 3.06 8.59 -23.89
C PHE A 401 2.18 9.51 -23.04
N ALA A 402 1.00 9.02 -22.66
CA ALA A 402 0.12 9.68 -21.70
C ALA A 402 0.54 9.31 -20.28
N ARG A 403 0.19 10.21 -19.33
CA ARG A 403 0.45 10.03 -17.91
C ARG A 403 1.93 10.12 -17.55
N GLY A 404 2.26 9.99 -16.29
CA GLY A 404 3.61 10.24 -15.84
C GLY A 404 4.00 9.47 -14.59
N TYR A 405 5.11 9.86 -13.98
CA TYR A 405 5.69 9.14 -12.86
C TYR A 405 6.41 10.09 -11.88
N HIS A 406 6.51 9.66 -10.64
CA HIS A 406 7.47 10.21 -9.70
C HIS A 406 8.70 9.31 -9.58
N ILE A 407 9.77 9.85 -8.99
CA ILE A 407 11.01 9.13 -8.75
C ILE A 407 11.25 9.01 -7.25
N GLU A 408 11.24 7.79 -6.74
CA GLU A 408 11.80 7.45 -5.44
C GLU A 408 13.29 7.15 -5.61
N PHE A 409 14.13 7.56 -4.68
CA PHE A 409 15.53 7.20 -4.73
C PHE A 409 16.09 6.98 -3.33
N GLN A 410 17.14 6.20 -3.26
CA GLN A 410 17.84 5.93 -2.01
C GLN A 410 19.31 5.67 -2.26
N GLY A 411 20.14 6.14 -1.35
CA GLY A 411 21.57 5.90 -1.33
C GLY A 411 22.10 5.90 0.09
N GLY A 412 23.38 5.64 0.24
CA GLY A 412 24.02 5.69 1.54
C GLY A 412 24.20 4.31 2.20
N ARG A 413 24.51 4.32 3.49
CA ARG A 413 24.88 3.12 4.25
C ARG A 413 23.70 2.56 5.01
N THR A 414 23.27 1.38 4.61
CA THR A 414 22.25 0.60 5.32
C THR A 414 22.88 -0.66 5.94
N MET A 415 22.14 -1.35 6.80
CA MET A 415 22.59 -2.64 7.32
C MET A 415 22.95 -3.59 6.17
N PRO A 416 24.12 -4.27 6.20
CA PRO A 416 24.50 -5.20 5.15
C PRO A 416 23.46 -6.29 4.90
N SER A 417 23.19 -6.54 3.63
CA SER A 417 22.25 -7.56 3.14
C SER A 417 22.86 -8.26 1.93
N MET A 418 22.21 -9.26 1.37
CA MET A 418 22.65 -9.90 0.14
C MET A 418 22.74 -8.92 -1.03
N ARG A 419 21.84 -7.93 -1.10
CA ARG A 419 21.92 -6.85 -2.10
C ARG A 419 23.18 -6.01 -1.95
N THR A 420 23.57 -5.72 -0.72
CA THR A 420 24.84 -5.00 -0.43
C THR A 420 26.03 -5.81 -0.91
N VAL A 421 26.06 -7.12 -0.63
CA VAL A 421 27.16 -8.01 -1.07
C VAL A 421 27.28 -8.04 -2.59
N SER A 422 26.18 -8.24 -3.32
CA SER A 422 26.19 -8.25 -4.79
C SER A 422 26.59 -6.90 -5.40
N GLY A 423 26.24 -5.79 -4.76
CA GLY A 423 26.71 -4.45 -5.14
C GLY A 423 28.21 -4.29 -4.97
N LEU A 424 28.74 -4.72 -3.82
CA LEU A 424 30.18 -4.70 -3.56
C LEU A 424 30.96 -5.62 -4.50
N GLU A 425 30.46 -6.82 -4.79
CA GLU A 425 31.06 -7.74 -5.76
C GLU A 425 31.25 -7.05 -7.12
N TRP A 426 30.24 -6.39 -7.64
CA TRP A 426 30.35 -5.61 -8.87
C TRP A 426 31.39 -4.47 -8.78
N LEU A 427 31.39 -3.70 -7.67
CA LEU A 427 32.29 -2.57 -7.46
C LEU A 427 33.75 -2.99 -7.29
N THR A 428 33.98 -4.13 -6.68
CA THR A 428 35.32 -4.63 -6.38
C THR A 428 35.89 -5.51 -7.49
N SER A 429 35.12 -5.80 -8.54
CA SER A 429 35.49 -6.68 -9.66
C SER A 429 36.04 -8.04 -9.19
N GLY A 430 35.41 -8.61 -8.15
CA GLY A 430 35.80 -9.91 -7.59
C GLY A 430 37.09 -9.90 -6.77
N SER A 431 37.56 -8.73 -6.33
CA SER A 431 38.74 -8.66 -5.46
C SER A 431 38.54 -9.45 -4.15
N TYR A 432 39.67 -9.90 -3.55
CA TYR A 432 39.63 -10.66 -2.29
C TYR A 432 40.69 -10.19 -1.29
N GLY A 433 40.64 -10.71 -0.07
CA GLY A 433 41.63 -10.45 0.97
C GLY A 433 41.66 -8.98 1.43
N ARG A 434 42.87 -8.42 1.53
CA ARG A 434 43.08 -7.03 1.96
C ARG A 434 42.41 -6.05 0.99
N LYS A 435 42.63 -6.24 -0.32
CA LYS A 435 42.06 -5.36 -1.34
C LYS A 435 40.54 -5.31 -1.28
N PHE A 436 39.87 -6.45 -1.11
CA PHE A 436 38.40 -6.47 -0.93
C PHE A 436 37.98 -5.67 0.29
N LYS A 437 38.67 -5.76 1.42
CA LYS A 437 38.34 -5.00 2.63
C LYS A 437 38.53 -3.50 2.44
N GLU A 438 39.57 -3.08 1.72
CA GLU A 438 39.81 -1.68 1.39
C GLU A 438 38.77 -1.14 0.44
N ASP A 439 38.48 -1.86 -0.64
CA ASP A 439 37.46 -1.52 -1.63
C ASP A 439 36.05 -1.49 -0.99
N ALA A 440 35.71 -2.45 -0.14
CA ALA A 440 34.43 -2.48 0.57
C ALA A 440 34.26 -1.26 1.48
N ARG A 441 35.29 -0.81 2.17
CA ARG A 441 35.27 0.41 2.99
C ARG A 441 35.03 1.65 2.14
N ARG A 442 35.75 1.73 1.00
CA ARG A 442 35.65 2.85 0.06
C ARG A 442 34.28 2.94 -0.58
N TYR A 443 33.79 1.85 -1.14
CA TYR A 443 32.58 1.84 -1.96
C TYR A 443 31.28 1.65 -1.19
N TYR A 444 31.33 1.19 0.08
CA TYR A 444 30.12 0.96 0.84
C TYR A 444 29.36 2.26 1.10
N GLY A 445 28.14 2.35 0.55
CA GLY A 445 27.29 3.55 0.60
C GLY A 445 27.42 4.46 -0.62
N SER A 446 28.29 4.14 -1.61
CA SER A 446 28.42 4.93 -2.84
C SER A 446 27.40 4.59 -3.93
N MET A 447 26.56 3.58 -3.71
CA MET A 447 25.49 3.21 -4.63
C MET A 447 24.24 4.05 -4.35
N VAL A 448 23.62 4.53 -5.44
CA VAL A 448 22.28 5.15 -5.40
C VAL A 448 21.37 4.37 -6.31
N ASN A 449 20.17 4.06 -5.82
CA ASN A 449 19.11 3.40 -6.58
C ASN A 449 18.01 4.41 -6.89
N PHE A 450 17.50 4.40 -8.11
CA PHE A 450 16.36 5.17 -8.58
C PHE A 450 15.24 4.21 -8.95
N ASP A 451 14.06 4.44 -8.41
CA ASP A 451 12.86 3.65 -8.63
C ASP A 451 11.76 4.56 -9.18
N GLY A 452 11.22 4.26 -10.35
CA GLY A 452 10.07 4.95 -10.92
C GLY A 452 8.77 4.38 -10.38
N ARG A 453 7.80 5.27 -10.19
CA ARG A 453 6.41 4.92 -9.85
C ARG A 453 5.50 5.69 -10.79
N GLY A 454 4.92 5.00 -11.75
CA GLY A 454 4.16 5.63 -12.81
C GLY A 454 2.68 5.30 -12.81
N GLU A 455 1.90 6.17 -13.41
CA GLU A 455 0.46 5.99 -13.60
C GLU A 455 0.20 4.87 -14.60
N MET A 456 -0.76 3.99 -14.30
CA MET A 456 -1.29 3.01 -15.25
C MET A 456 -2.66 3.45 -15.75
N ILE A 457 -2.90 3.29 -17.04
CA ILE A 457 -4.20 3.51 -17.67
C ILE A 457 -5.05 2.24 -17.51
N PRO A 458 -6.25 2.32 -16.89
CA PRO A 458 -7.11 1.15 -16.77
C PRO A 458 -7.49 0.58 -18.14
N ASN A 459 -7.36 -0.73 -18.30
CA ASN A 459 -7.73 -1.45 -19.52
C ASN A 459 -8.46 -2.75 -19.19
N GLU A 460 -9.28 -3.27 -20.13
CA GLU A 460 -10.08 -4.47 -19.91
C GLU A 460 -9.28 -5.78 -19.97
N HIS A 461 -8.06 -5.74 -20.50
CA HIS A 461 -7.20 -6.91 -20.62
C HIS A 461 -6.52 -7.25 -19.28
N SER A 462 -6.30 -6.25 -18.42
CA SER A 462 -5.80 -6.45 -17.07
C SER A 462 -6.97 -6.70 -16.12
N ARG A 463 -7.18 -7.99 -15.78
CA ARG A 463 -8.32 -8.46 -14.99
C ARG A 463 -8.00 -9.72 -14.21
N CYS A 464 -8.86 -10.06 -13.26
CA CYS A 464 -8.86 -11.36 -12.59
C CYS A 464 -10.26 -11.97 -12.58
N GLU A 465 -10.30 -13.29 -12.57
CA GLU A 465 -11.51 -14.10 -12.53
C GLU A 465 -11.28 -15.34 -11.65
N ILE A 466 -12.33 -16.07 -11.32
CA ILE A 466 -12.18 -17.34 -10.59
C ILE A 466 -11.68 -18.42 -11.56
N ASP A 467 -10.59 -19.11 -11.19
CA ASP A 467 -10.13 -20.29 -11.90
C ASP A 467 -11.14 -21.43 -11.76
N PRO A 468 -11.55 -22.08 -12.86
CA PRO A 468 -12.58 -23.14 -12.82
C PRO A 468 -12.11 -24.44 -12.17
N ALA A 469 -10.80 -24.69 -12.10
CA ALA A 469 -10.23 -25.97 -11.69
C ALA A 469 -9.44 -25.91 -10.39
N VAL A 470 -8.74 -24.79 -10.14
CA VAL A 470 -7.79 -24.68 -9.03
C VAL A 470 -8.47 -24.14 -7.78
N LYS A 471 -8.22 -24.81 -6.66
CA LYS A 471 -8.65 -24.39 -5.33
C LYS A 471 -7.46 -24.33 -4.39
N ASP A 472 -7.56 -23.47 -3.38
CA ASP A 472 -6.58 -23.47 -2.30
C ASP A 472 -6.78 -24.68 -1.36
N ARG A 473 -5.87 -24.83 -0.39
CA ARG A 473 -5.94 -25.94 0.58
C ARG A 473 -7.18 -25.93 1.46
N TRP A 474 -7.93 -24.86 1.48
CA TRP A 474 -9.19 -24.71 2.20
C TRP A 474 -10.40 -25.05 1.33
N GLY A 475 -10.18 -25.42 0.06
CA GLY A 475 -11.22 -25.73 -0.90
C GLY A 475 -11.86 -24.50 -1.55
N ILE A 476 -11.31 -23.32 -1.33
CA ILE A 476 -11.83 -22.06 -1.90
C ILE A 476 -11.25 -21.87 -3.30
N PRO A 477 -12.09 -21.59 -4.35
CA PRO A 477 -11.60 -21.30 -5.69
C PRO A 477 -10.66 -20.09 -5.70
N VAL A 478 -9.59 -20.17 -6.51
CA VAL A 478 -8.53 -19.16 -6.56
C VAL A 478 -8.72 -18.20 -7.71
N LEU A 479 -7.96 -17.09 -7.71
CA LEU A 479 -7.93 -16.15 -8.82
C LEU A 479 -7.03 -16.66 -9.95
N ARG A 480 -7.47 -16.37 -11.19
CA ARG A 480 -6.71 -16.43 -12.42
C ARG A 480 -6.51 -15.01 -12.91
N PHE A 481 -5.27 -14.62 -13.20
CA PHE A 481 -4.89 -13.29 -13.65
C PHE A 481 -4.63 -13.26 -15.14
N HIS A 482 -5.13 -12.21 -15.79
CA HIS A 482 -4.78 -11.74 -17.12
C HIS A 482 -4.14 -10.38 -16.95
N TRP A 483 -2.99 -10.16 -17.57
CA TRP A 483 -2.27 -8.91 -17.43
C TRP A 483 -1.73 -8.41 -18.77
N GLN A 484 -1.81 -7.12 -18.98
CA GLN A 484 -1.26 -6.47 -20.15
C GLN A 484 -0.92 -5.02 -19.86
N TRP A 485 0.32 -4.64 -20.10
CA TRP A 485 0.73 -3.25 -20.17
C TRP A 485 0.36 -2.69 -21.54
N SER A 486 -0.03 -1.40 -21.62
CA SER A 486 -0.22 -0.71 -22.90
C SER A 486 1.11 -0.12 -23.39
N GLU A 487 1.10 0.40 -24.60
CA GLU A 487 2.26 1.10 -25.17
C GLU A 487 2.66 2.33 -24.35
N HIS A 488 1.69 3.00 -23.74
CA HIS A 488 1.95 4.17 -22.88
C HIS A 488 2.82 3.79 -21.67
N GLU A 489 2.51 2.70 -20.97
CA GLU A 489 3.27 2.27 -19.79
C GLU A 489 4.68 1.78 -20.19
N THR A 490 4.81 1.06 -21.30
CA THR A 490 6.14 0.61 -21.75
C THR A 490 7.03 1.78 -22.19
N GLN A 491 6.49 2.76 -22.92
CA GLN A 491 7.23 3.98 -23.27
C GLN A 491 7.59 4.82 -22.04
N GLN A 492 6.70 4.87 -21.06
CA GLN A 492 6.96 5.52 -19.77
C GLN A 492 8.15 4.85 -19.05
N ALA A 493 8.21 3.51 -19.01
CA ALA A 493 9.33 2.78 -18.41
C ALA A 493 10.66 3.04 -19.14
N ALA A 494 10.66 3.09 -20.48
CA ALA A 494 11.84 3.46 -21.26
C ALA A 494 12.31 4.91 -20.98
N HIS A 495 11.35 5.83 -20.79
CA HIS A 495 11.67 7.21 -20.43
C HIS A 495 12.28 7.30 -19.02
N MET A 496 11.75 6.55 -18.05
CA MET A 496 12.32 6.45 -16.69
C MET A 496 13.78 5.98 -16.73
N GLN A 497 14.09 4.92 -17.50
CA GLN A 497 15.46 4.38 -17.63
C GLN A 497 16.45 5.46 -18.10
N LYS A 498 16.09 6.21 -19.14
CA LYS A 498 16.91 7.32 -19.65
C LYS A 498 17.08 8.44 -18.63
N THR A 499 15.99 8.80 -17.94
CA THR A 499 16.00 9.88 -16.93
C THR A 499 16.91 9.52 -15.76
N PHE A 500 16.82 8.28 -15.26
CA PHE A 500 17.65 7.83 -14.14
C PHE A 500 19.12 7.77 -14.50
N ALA A 501 19.44 7.27 -15.71
CA ALA A 501 20.82 7.28 -16.22
C ALA A 501 21.37 8.72 -16.32
N ALA A 502 20.58 9.66 -16.85
CA ALA A 502 20.99 11.07 -16.95
C ALA A 502 21.25 11.71 -15.56
N ILE A 503 20.46 11.37 -14.54
CA ILE A 503 20.69 11.85 -13.17
C ILE A 503 22.01 11.26 -12.63
N ILE A 504 22.26 9.95 -12.81
CA ILE A 504 23.49 9.27 -12.38
C ILE A 504 24.71 9.91 -13.06
N GLU A 505 24.65 10.14 -14.37
CA GLU A 505 25.70 10.80 -15.14
C GLU A 505 25.95 12.23 -14.64
N ALA A 506 24.89 13.00 -14.40
CA ALA A 506 25.00 14.36 -13.84
C ALA A 506 25.63 14.38 -12.44
N MET A 507 25.50 13.30 -11.67
CA MET A 507 26.19 13.08 -10.39
C MET A 507 27.66 12.67 -10.56
N GLY A 508 28.17 12.54 -11.80
CA GLY A 508 29.50 12.03 -12.11
C GLY A 508 29.63 10.52 -11.87
N GLY A 509 28.50 9.83 -11.80
CA GLY A 509 28.41 8.40 -11.55
C GLY A 509 28.46 7.54 -12.80
N ARG A 510 28.44 6.24 -12.60
CA ARG A 510 28.30 5.22 -13.64
C ARG A 510 27.13 4.29 -13.33
N VAL A 511 26.33 3.99 -14.35
CA VAL A 511 25.23 3.05 -14.24
C VAL A 511 25.75 1.64 -14.00
N ARG A 512 25.08 0.89 -13.12
CA ARG A 512 25.31 -0.53 -12.92
C ARG A 512 24.44 -1.32 -13.89
N GLY A 513 25.08 -2.08 -14.76
CA GLY A 513 24.39 -2.84 -15.80
C GLY A 513 24.04 -2.00 -17.03
N GLU A 514 23.03 -2.40 -17.76
CA GLU A 514 22.57 -1.79 -19.00
C GLU A 514 21.40 -0.82 -18.73
N VAL A 515 21.37 0.29 -19.45
CA VAL A 515 20.18 1.16 -19.54
C VAL A 515 19.26 0.54 -20.59
N ILE A 516 18.10 0.05 -20.16
CA ILE A 516 17.21 -0.71 -21.02
C ILE A 516 16.35 0.27 -21.85
N ALA A 517 16.64 0.37 -23.13
CA ALA A 517 15.91 1.26 -24.04
C ALA A 517 14.54 0.70 -24.48
N ASP A 518 14.40 -0.63 -24.50
CA ASP A 518 13.14 -1.31 -24.80
C ASP A 518 12.24 -1.28 -23.55
N GLY A 519 11.15 -0.54 -23.64
CA GLY A 519 10.22 -0.36 -22.52
C GLY A 519 9.55 -1.65 -22.08
N ALA A 520 9.29 -2.57 -22.96
CA ALA A 520 8.67 -3.87 -22.63
C ALA A 520 9.64 -4.74 -21.80
N ARG A 521 10.94 -4.59 -21.99
CA ARG A 521 11.98 -5.24 -21.18
C ARG A 521 12.30 -4.47 -19.90
N ALA A 522 12.07 -3.17 -19.90
CA ALA A 522 12.37 -2.29 -18.77
C ALA A 522 11.30 -2.31 -17.69
N ILE A 523 10.03 -2.50 -18.08
CA ILE A 523 8.89 -2.47 -17.16
C ILE A 523 8.87 -3.70 -16.25
N ALA A 524 8.59 -3.49 -14.98
CA ALA A 524 8.44 -4.59 -14.02
C ALA A 524 7.15 -5.39 -14.32
N PRO A 525 7.09 -6.69 -14.00
CA PRO A 525 5.86 -7.48 -14.08
C PRO A 525 4.73 -6.82 -13.31
N GLY A 526 3.48 -7.02 -13.76
CA GLY A 526 2.30 -6.53 -13.04
C GLY A 526 2.25 -7.06 -11.60
N GLY A 527 1.80 -6.25 -10.66
CA GLY A 527 1.71 -6.62 -9.25
C GLY A 527 3.05 -6.57 -8.47
N SER A 528 4.19 -6.53 -9.17
CA SER A 528 5.51 -6.57 -8.52
C SER A 528 5.86 -5.30 -7.73
N ILE A 529 5.20 -4.17 -8.04
CA ILE A 529 5.34 -2.93 -7.25
C ILE A 529 4.46 -2.97 -5.98
N ILE A 530 3.54 -3.95 -5.90
CA ILE A 530 2.69 -4.18 -4.73
C ILE A 530 1.71 -3.01 -4.49
N HIS A 531 1.30 -2.33 -5.55
CA HIS A 531 0.35 -1.23 -5.54
C HIS A 531 -0.95 -1.58 -6.27
N GLU A 532 -1.33 -2.86 -6.27
CA GLU A 532 -2.52 -3.34 -6.97
C GLU A 532 -3.79 -2.65 -6.46
N VAL A 533 -4.55 -2.10 -7.41
CA VAL A 533 -5.83 -1.41 -7.22
C VAL A 533 -6.79 -1.76 -8.36
N GLY A 534 -8.06 -1.38 -8.24
CA GLY A 534 -9.07 -1.71 -9.23
C GLY A 534 -9.68 -3.10 -9.04
N GLY A 535 -10.46 -3.56 -9.99
CA GLY A 535 -11.19 -4.83 -9.93
C GLY A 535 -12.61 -4.72 -9.36
N ALA A 536 -12.94 -3.67 -8.59
CA ALA A 536 -14.30 -3.35 -8.16
C ALA A 536 -14.53 -1.82 -8.23
N ILE A 537 -14.22 -1.24 -9.39
CA ILE A 537 -14.10 0.20 -9.60
C ILE A 537 -15.36 0.98 -9.20
N MET A 538 -15.15 2.17 -8.58
CA MET A 538 -16.21 3.12 -8.29
C MET A 538 -16.56 3.99 -9.50
N GLY A 539 -17.80 4.47 -9.54
CA GLY A 539 -18.26 5.39 -10.58
C GLY A 539 -19.60 6.01 -10.23
N ASP A 540 -20.12 6.86 -11.12
CA ASP A 540 -21.43 7.51 -10.99
C ASP A 540 -22.56 6.70 -11.64
N ASP A 541 -22.23 5.68 -12.43
CA ASP A 541 -23.17 4.89 -13.19
C ASP A 541 -23.07 3.40 -12.82
N PRO A 542 -24.17 2.76 -12.36
CA PRO A 542 -24.20 1.35 -12.00
C PRO A 542 -23.98 0.40 -13.17
N GLN A 543 -24.07 0.85 -14.43
CA GLN A 543 -23.81 0.02 -15.60
C GLN A 543 -22.31 -0.04 -15.95
N SER A 544 -21.52 0.91 -15.49
CA SER A 544 -20.10 1.03 -15.82
C SER A 544 -19.17 0.85 -14.62
N SER A 545 -19.72 0.66 -13.42
CA SER A 545 -18.95 0.51 -12.18
C SER A 545 -19.55 -0.56 -11.26
N VAL A 546 -18.82 -0.95 -10.23
CA VAL A 546 -19.23 -1.93 -9.20
C VAL A 546 -19.77 -1.24 -7.97
N THR A 547 -19.19 -0.10 -7.61
CA THR A 547 -19.56 0.69 -6.44
C THR A 547 -19.78 2.14 -6.80
N ASN A 548 -20.51 2.86 -5.94
CA ASN A 548 -20.60 4.31 -5.98
C ASN A 548 -19.35 4.98 -5.34
N GLY A 549 -19.31 6.31 -5.33
CA GLY A 549 -18.19 7.08 -4.79
C GLY A 549 -17.93 6.90 -3.27
N TYR A 550 -18.80 6.23 -2.53
CA TYR A 550 -18.59 5.84 -1.13
C TYR A 550 -18.12 4.39 -0.97
N GLY A 551 -17.78 3.71 -2.05
CA GLY A 551 -17.47 2.28 -2.02
C GLY A 551 -18.67 1.38 -1.76
N GLN A 552 -19.89 1.90 -1.76
CA GLN A 552 -21.11 1.13 -1.60
C GLN A 552 -21.47 0.39 -2.88
N ALA A 553 -21.70 -0.91 -2.79
CA ALA A 553 -22.11 -1.72 -3.93
C ALA A 553 -23.48 -1.27 -4.46
N TRP A 554 -23.61 -1.15 -5.78
CA TRP A 554 -24.86 -0.77 -6.42
C TRP A 554 -25.98 -1.81 -6.17
N ASP A 555 -25.62 -3.08 -6.25
CA ASP A 555 -26.57 -4.20 -6.14
C ASP A 555 -27.02 -4.52 -4.72
N VAL A 556 -26.20 -4.14 -3.71
CA VAL A 556 -26.39 -4.54 -2.31
C VAL A 556 -26.13 -3.35 -1.40
N PRO A 557 -27.20 -2.66 -0.93
CA PRO A 557 -27.09 -1.33 -0.33
C PRO A 557 -26.41 -1.29 1.05
N ASN A 558 -26.14 -2.42 1.68
CA ASN A 558 -25.42 -2.54 2.95
C ASN A 558 -24.11 -3.34 2.82
N LEU A 559 -23.58 -3.45 1.58
CA LEU A 559 -22.28 -3.99 1.26
C LEU A 559 -21.37 -2.85 0.78
N PHE A 560 -20.18 -2.75 1.36
CA PHE A 560 -19.19 -1.73 1.06
C PHE A 560 -17.84 -2.37 0.72
N VAL A 561 -17.12 -1.77 -0.21
CA VAL A 561 -15.71 -2.06 -0.51
C VAL A 561 -14.92 -0.83 -0.10
N THR A 562 -14.00 -0.97 0.85
CA THR A 562 -13.28 0.17 1.43
C THR A 562 -11.79 0.16 1.16
N ASP A 563 -11.31 -0.78 0.35
CA ASP A 563 -9.91 -0.91 -0.05
C ASP A 563 -9.64 -0.41 -1.49
N GLY A 564 -8.41 -0.65 -1.97
CA GLY A 564 -7.97 -0.22 -3.30
C GLY A 564 -8.72 -0.83 -4.47
N ALA A 565 -9.56 -1.85 -4.26
CA ALA A 565 -10.39 -2.43 -5.33
C ALA A 565 -11.32 -1.39 -5.98
N THR A 566 -11.68 -0.34 -5.26
CA THR A 566 -12.60 0.71 -5.72
C THR A 566 -11.96 1.73 -6.67
N PHE A 567 -10.65 1.76 -6.81
CA PHE A 567 -9.95 2.77 -7.64
C PHE A 567 -10.32 2.63 -9.11
N PRO A 568 -10.85 3.68 -9.76
CA PRO A 568 -11.14 3.67 -11.20
C PRO A 568 -9.93 4.04 -12.06
N SER A 569 -8.87 4.58 -11.45
CA SER A 569 -7.58 4.87 -12.07
C SER A 569 -6.47 4.75 -11.02
N ASN A 570 -5.23 4.48 -11.47
CA ASN A 570 -4.06 4.42 -10.61
C ASN A 570 -3.13 5.60 -10.91
N ALA A 571 -2.93 6.47 -9.92
CA ALA A 571 -1.99 7.58 -9.99
C ALA A 571 -0.53 7.08 -9.84
N ASP A 572 0.42 7.97 -10.07
CA ASP A 572 1.84 7.73 -9.74
C ASP A 572 2.09 7.61 -8.22
N LYS A 573 1.16 8.07 -7.38
CA LYS A 573 1.29 8.08 -5.91
C LYS A 573 1.07 6.69 -5.32
N ASN A 574 1.82 6.37 -4.26
CA ASN A 574 1.62 5.15 -3.48
C ASN A 574 0.19 5.15 -2.90
N PRO A 575 -0.64 4.12 -3.13
CA PRO A 575 -2.09 4.21 -2.94
C PRO A 575 -2.57 4.24 -1.49
N THR A 576 -1.71 3.87 -0.52
CA THR A 576 -2.13 3.57 0.86
C THR A 576 -2.79 4.75 1.58
N LEU A 577 -2.28 5.99 1.42
CA LEU A 577 -2.87 7.17 2.04
C LEU A 577 -4.28 7.44 1.48
N THR A 578 -4.45 7.33 0.17
CA THR A 578 -5.75 7.50 -0.51
C THR A 578 -6.74 6.40 -0.11
N ILE A 579 -6.28 5.15 0.00
CA ILE A 579 -7.11 4.04 0.53
C ILE A 579 -7.64 4.37 1.93
N MET A 580 -6.80 4.86 2.83
CA MET A 580 -7.23 5.20 4.19
C MET A 580 -8.19 6.40 4.24
N ALA A 581 -7.94 7.42 3.40
CA ALA A 581 -8.83 8.58 3.30
C ALA A 581 -10.23 8.19 2.80
N LEU A 582 -10.30 7.34 1.77
CA LEU A 582 -11.56 6.78 1.26
C LEU A 582 -12.24 5.89 2.31
N ALA A 583 -11.49 5.03 3.00
CA ALA A 583 -12.01 4.16 4.05
C ALA A 583 -12.62 4.97 5.20
N TRP A 584 -12.02 6.09 5.60
CA TRP A 584 -12.60 7.00 6.58
C TRP A 584 -13.90 7.62 6.07
N ARG A 585 -13.89 8.15 4.84
CA ARG A 585 -15.07 8.75 4.21
C ARG A 585 -16.23 7.75 4.08
N SER A 586 -15.93 6.51 3.70
CA SER A 586 -16.92 5.43 3.63
C SER A 586 -17.48 5.08 5.01
N ALA A 587 -16.62 5.02 6.04
CA ALA A 587 -17.07 4.73 7.41
C ALA A 587 -17.95 5.85 7.98
N ASP A 588 -17.65 7.13 7.72
CA ASP A 588 -18.52 8.26 8.09
C ASP A 588 -19.89 8.15 7.40
N HIS A 589 -19.93 7.76 6.13
CA HIS A 589 -21.17 7.52 5.39
C HIS A 589 -21.98 6.35 5.97
N ILE A 590 -21.34 5.25 6.34
CA ILE A 590 -21.98 4.10 7.01
C ILE A 590 -22.62 4.55 8.32
N LEU A 591 -21.90 5.30 9.16
CA LEU A 591 -22.40 5.83 10.44
C LEU A 591 -23.60 6.74 10.24
N GLU A 592 -23.58 7.60 9.24
CA GLU A 592 -24.70 8.48 8.92
C GLU A 592 -25.95 7.67 8.54
N ARG A 593 -25.80 6.66 7.67
CA ARG A 593 -26.90 5.79 7.26
C ARG A 593 -27.45 4.94 8.42
N MET A 594 -26.58 4.48 9.32
CA MET A 594 -27.00 3.78 10.55
C MET A 594 -27.83 4.69 11.45
N ARG A 595 -27.41 5.97 11.63
CA ARG A 595 -28.18 6.97 12.41
C ARG A 595 -29.55 7.22 11.80
N ARG A 596 -29.67 7.19 10.48
CA ARG A 596 -30.92 7.31 9.74
C ARG A 596 -31.75 6.02 9.69
N ARG A 597 -31.27 4.91 10.27
CA ARG A 597 -31.86 3.56 10.23
C ARG A 597 -32.07 3.01 8.81
N GLU A 598 -31.17 3.36 7.91
CA GLU A 598 -31.15 2.87 6.52
C GLU A 598 -30.29 1.59 6.35
N LEU A 599 -29.48 1.28 7.36
CA LEU A 599 -28.65 0.08 7.47
C LEU A 599 -29.03 -0.74 8.69
#